data_28ea98d2f66d870d04ddd1ffb1953fc1
#
_entry.id   28ea98d2f66d870d04ddd1ffb1953fc1
#
_cell.length_a   1.000
_cell.length_b   1.000
_cell.length_c   1.000
_cell.angle_alpha   90.00
_cell.angle_beta   90.00
_cell.angle_gamma   90.00
#
_symmetry.space_group_name_H-M   'P 1'
#
loop_
_entity.id
_entity.type
_entity.pdbx_description
1 polymer ?
#
loop_
_entity_poly.entity_id
_entity_poly.type
_entity_poly.pdbx_seq_one_letter_code
_entity_poly.pdbx_strand_id
1 'polypeptide(L)'
;MQGVLGELPSGSQNARAANQFGLAIGTVGVATHLLGLPAEWCSQQEVKKAVTGNRFATKDEIIDTICEIIGAKKTEQKILITKGKRKGETTIRKTYHLLNKKFPESKFEHIADSIGVYLALKTGNLVKMFG
;
A
#
# COMPACT_ATOMS: atom_id res chain seq x y z
N MET A 1 22.30 -9.30 -1.30
CA MET A 1 22.18 -7.94 -1.85
C MET A 1 20.83 -7.35 -1.46
N GLN A 2 20.78 -6.08 -1.15
CA GLN A 2 19.57 -5.41 -0.65
C GLN A 2 19.24 -4.21 -1.54
N GLY A 3 17.97 -3.89 -1.67
CA GLY A 3 17.48 -2.74 -2.42
C GLY A 3 16.19 -2.19 -1.84
N VAL A 4 15.76 -1.05 -2.32
CA VAL A 4 14.55 -0.37 -1.88
C VAL A 4 13.56 -0.29 -3.04
N LEU A 5 12.34 -0.77 -2.80
CA LEU A 5 11.21 -0.59 -3.71
C LEU A 5 10.23 0.40 -3.08
N GLY A 6 9.81 1.40 -3.83
CA GLY A 6 8.93 2.44 -3.32
C GLY A 6 7.82 2.82 -4.28
N GLU A 7 6.73 3.34 -3.73
CA GLU A 7 5.63 3.95 -4.48
C GLU A 7 5.79 5.47 -4.47
N LEU A 8 5.68 6.06 -5.66
CA LEU A 8 5.60 7.52 -5.79
C LEU A 8 4.21 8.00 -5.37
N PRO A 9 4.09 8.96 -4.47
CA PRO A 9 2.81 9.53 -4.13
C PRO A 9 2.17 10.17 -5.35
N SER A 10 0.87 9.95 -5.52
CA SER A 10 0.08 10.68 -6.52
C SER A 10 0.01 12.16 -6.16
N GLY A 11 -0.06 13.03 -7.18
CA GLY A 11 -0.03 14.47 -7.01
C GLY A 11 -0.95 14.98 -5.89
N SER A 12 -0.45 15.91 -5.11
CA SER A 12 -1.21 16.49 -4.01
C SER A 12 -2.12 17.61 -4.50
N GLN A 13 -3.27 17.76 -3.84
CA GLN A 13 -4.22 18.83 -4.14
C GLN A 13 -3.83 20.18 -3.57
N ASN A 14 -2.76 20.26 -2.76
CA ASN A 14 -2.27 21.51 -2.20
C ASN A 14 -0.73 21.53 -2.08
N ALA A 15 -0.16 22.73 -2.10
CA ALA A 15 1.29 22.95 -2.09
C ALA A 15 1.98 22.39 -0.83
N ARG A 16 1.31 22.44 0.33
CA ARG A 16 1.88 21.93 1.59
C ARG A 16 2.09 20.42 1.55
N ALA A 17 1.09 19.68 1.07
CA ALA A 17 1.19 18.24 0.92
C ALA A 17 2.23 17.87 -0.15
N ALA A 18 2.31 18.61 -1.26
CA ALA A 18 3.34 18.42 -2.28
C ALA A 18 4.75 18.55 -1.70
N ASN A 19 4.98 19.59 -0.89
CA ASN A 19 6.27 19.79 -0.23
C ASN A 19 6.61 18.66 0.75
N GLN A 20 5.65 18.19 1.54
CA GLN A 20 5.86 17.06 2.46
C GLN A 20 6.21 15.77 1.71
N PHE A 21 5.54 15.48 0.61
CA PHE A 21 5.86 14.33 -0.24
C PHE A 21 7.24 14.46 -0.87
N GLY A 22 7.58 15.63 -1.38
CA GLY A 22 8.91 15.90 -1.93
C GLY A 22 10.03 15.70 -0.91
N LEU A 23 9.83 16.18 0.32
CA LEU A 23 10.78 15.97 1.44
C LEU A 23 10.90 14.48 1.80
N ALA A 24 9.79 13.75 1.89
CA ALA A 24 9.82 12.33 2.22
C ALA A 24 10.56 11.53 1.16
N ILE A 25 10.26 11.73 -0.13
CA ILE A 25 10.93 11.05 -1.25
C ILE A 25 12.42 11.43 -1.30
N GLY A 26 12.74 12.72 -1.14
CA GLY A 26 14.11 13.22 -1.11
C GLY A 26 14.90 12.60 0.03
N THR A 27 14.31 12.50 1.23
CA THR A 27 14.96 11.88 2.41
C THR A 27 15.26 10.40 2.15
N VAL A 28 14.30 9.65 1.60
CA VAL A 28 14.52 8.24 1.25
C VAL A 28 15.59 8.12 0.17
N GLY A 29 15.56 8.98 -0.86
CA GLY A 29 16.55 8.99 -1.93
C GLY A 29 17.97 9.25 -1.42
N VAL A 30 18.15 10.23 -0.54
CA VAL A 30 19.45 10.51 0.09
C VAL A 30 19.89 9.34 0.98
N ALA A 31 19.00 8.81 1.81
CA ALA A 31 19.33 7.68 2.68
C ALA A 31 19.76 6.44 1.88
N THR A 32 19.06 6.08 0.82
CA THR A 32 19.41 4.95 -0.04
C THR A 32 20.75 5.17 -0.74
N HIS A 33 21.02 6.40 -1.20
CA HIS A 33 22.31 6.75 -1.80
C HIS A 33 23.46 6.63 -0.80
N LEU A 34 23.30 7.17 0.41
CA LEU A 34 24.34 7.10 1.46
C LEU A 34 24.62 5.67 1.92
N LEU A 35 23.61 4.82 1.90
CA LEU A 35 23.75 3.40 2.24
C LEU A 35 24.24 2.53 1.07
N GLY A 36 24.42 3.11 -0.12
CA GLY A 36 24.80 2.38 -1.32
C GLY A 36 23.73 1.37 -1.77
N LEU A 37 22.46 1.62 -1.44
CA LEU A 37 21.34 0.74 -1.79
C LEU A 37 20.70 1.21 -3.10
N PRO A 38 20.54 0.32 -4.09
CA PRO A 38 19.78 0.64 -5.28
C PRO A 38 18.29 0.80 -4.93
N ALA A 39 17.59 1.73 -5.60
CA ALA A 39 16.17 1.99 -5.40
C ALA A 39 15.42 1.99 -6.73
N GLU A 40 14.22 1.44 -6.73
CA GLU A 40 13.30 1.48 -7.86
C GLU A 40 11.92 1.94 -7.38
N TRP A 41 11.24 2.75 -8.20
CA TRP A 41 9.99 3.41 -7.84
C TRP A 41 8.90 3.10 -8.86
N CYS A 42 7.68 2.98 -8.40
CA CYS A 42 6.50 2.84 -9.25
C CYS A 42 5.41 3.85 -8.89
N SER A 43 4.51 4.09 -9.82
CA SER A 43 3.31 4.91 -9.61
C SER A 43 2.18 4.06 -9.04
N GLN A 44 1.18 4.71 -8.42
CA GLN A 44 -0.04 4.04 -7.98
C GLN A 44 -0.78 3.34 -9.12
N GLN A 45 -0.75 3.89 -10.33
CA GLN A 45 -1.39 3.27 -11.50
C GLN A 45 -0.70 1.98 -11.92
N GLU A 46 0.63 1.92 -11.82
CA GLU A 46 1.40 0.69 -12.07
C GLU A 46 1.09 -0.37 -11.02
N VAL A 47 0.99 0.01 -9.75
CA VAL A 47 0.55 -0.90 -8.67
C VAL A 47 -0.84 -1.45 -8.95
N LYS A 48 -1.81 -0.60 -9.25
CA LYS A 48 -3.18 -1.00 -9.58
C LYS A 48 -3.21 -1.98 -10.74
N LYS A 49 -2.53 -1.66 -11.83
CA LYS A 49 -2.44 -2.53 -13.02
C LYS A 49 -1.76 -3.86 -12.71
N ALA A 50 -0.69 -3.85 -11.92
CA ALA A 50 0.04 -5.08 -11.58
C ALA A 50 -0.78 -6.02 -10.70
N VAL A 51 -1.56 -5.48 -9.75
CA VAL A 51 -2.37 -6.26 -8.82
C VAL A 51 -3.65 -6.77 -9.48
N THR A 52 -4.42 -5.90 -10.12
CA THR A 52 -5.78 -6.19 -10.59
C THR A 52 -5.91 -6.32 -12.12
N GLY A 53 -4.89 -5.94 -12.88
CA GLY A 53 -4.97 -5.77 -14.33
C GLY A 53 -5.64 -4.47 -14.78
N ASN A 54 -6.18 -3.68 -13.86
CA ASN A 54 -6.91 -2.43 -14.13
C ASN A 54 -6.26 -1.25 -13.40
N ARG A 55 -5.74 -0.27 -14.16
CA ARG A 55 -5.12 0.95 -13.60
C ARG A 55 -6.09 1.88 -12.85
N PHE A 56 -7.40 1.67 -13.03
CA PHE A 56 -8.46 2.45 -12.38
C PHE A 56 -9.11 1.70 -11.19
N ALA A 57 -8.54 0.56 -10.79
CA ALA A 57 -9.05 -0.22 -9.68
C ALA A 57 -9.20 0.62 -8.41
N THR A 58 -10.24 0.33 -7.66
CA THR A 58 -10.48 0.92 -6.34
C THR A 58 -9.54 0.31 -5.29
N LYS A 59 -9.44 0.97 -4.15
CA LYS A 59 -8.64 0.46 -3.03
C LYS A 59 -9.15 -0.89 -2.52
N ASP A 60 -10.46 -1.04 -2.42
CA ASP A 60 -11.08 -2.30 -1.98
C ASP A 60 -10.77 -3.46 -2.95
N GLU A 61 -10.84 -3.23 -4.26
CA GLU A 61 -10.48 -4.24 -5.27
C GLU A 61 -9.01 -4.67 -5.15
N ILE A 62 -8.11 -3.72 -4.91
CA ILE A 62 -6.68 -4.04 -4.70
C ILE A 62 -6.50 -4.90 -3.45
N ILE A 63 -7.10 -4.51 -2.32
CA ILE A 63 -6.99 -5.23 -1.07
C ILE A 63 -7.59 -6.64 -1.19
N ASP A 64 -8.75 -6.78 -1.81
CA ASP A 64 -9.41 -8.07 -2.02
C ASP A 64 -8.56 -8.98 -2.91
N THR A 65 -8.00 -8.46 -4.00
CA THR A 65 -7.10 -9.22 -4.87
C THR A 65 -5.81 -9.66 -4.14
N ILE A 66 -5.23 -8.77 -3.33
CA ILE A 66 -4.06 -9.11 -2.53
C ILE A 66 -4.39 -10.17 -1.49
N CYS A 67 -5.57 -10.09 -0.83
CA CYS A 67 -6.04 -11.13 0.08
C CYS A 67 -6.08 -12.51 -0.61
N GLU A 68 -6.58 -12.58 -1.84
CA GLU A 68 -6.59 -13.82 -2.62
C GLU A 68 -5.17 -14.34 -2.91
N ILE A 69 -4.26 -13.43 -3.32
CA ILE A 69 -2.87 -13.80 -3.65
C ILE A 69 -2.13 -14.38 -2.45
N ILE A 70 -2.29 -13.78 -1.24
CA ILE A 70 -1.55 -14.18 -0.04
C ILE A 70 -2.32 -15.14 0.88
N GLY A 71 -3.56 -15.47 0.54
CA GLY A 71 -4.41 -16.35 1.36
C GLY A 71 -4.92 -15.68 2.64
N ALA A 72 -5.03 -14.35 2.69
CA ALA A 72 -5.63 -13.65 3.81
C ALA A 72 -7.16 -13.75 3.77
N LYS A 73 -7.79 -13.86 4.94
CA LYS A 73 -9.25 -13.92 5.08
C LYS A 73 -9.78 -12.60 5.62
N LYS A 74 -10.75 -12.02 4.93
CA LYS A 74 -11.47 -10.82 5.35
C LYS A 74 -12.72 -11.19 6.11
N THR A 75 -12.95 -10.57 7.26
CA THR A 75 -14.19 -10.66 8.03
C THR A 75 -14.78 -9.28 8.20
N GLU A 76 -16.10 -9.16 8.08
CA GLU A 76 -16.84 -7.91 8.21
C GLU A 76 -17.82 -8.03 9.37
N GLN A 77 -17.84 -7.00 10.22
CA GLN A 77 -18.75 -6.92 11.35
C GLN A 77 -19.44 -5.55 11.36
N LYS A 78 -20.77 -5.56 11.40
CA LYS A 78 -21.54 -4.33 11.62
C LYS A 78 -21.40 -3.92 13.08
N ILE A 79 -21.00 -2.68 13.32
CA ILE A 79 -20.89 -2.10 14.65
C ILE A 79 -21.68 -0.79 14.72
N LEU A 80 -22.29 -0.55 15.88
CA LEU A 80 -22.98 0.70 16.18
C LEU A 80 -21.97 1.74 16.67
N ILE A 81 -22.03 2.95 16.11
CA ILE A 81 -21.18 4.06 16.55
C ILE A 81 -21.76 4.63 17.83
N THR A 82 -21.03 4.52 18.94
CA THR A 82 -21.51 4.94 20.27
C THR A 82 -21.05 6.35 20.68
N LYS A 83 -20.10 6.96 19.95
CA LYS A 83 -19.51 8.27 20.28
C LYS A 83 -19.36 9.16 19.04
N GLY A 84 -19.33 10.48 19.26
CA GLY A 84 -19.07 11.47 18.23
C GLY A 84 -20.32 11.91 17.46
N LYS A 85 -20.11 12.72 16.40
CA LYS A 85 -21.18 13.30 15.57
C LYS A 85 -22.05 12.27 14.84
N ARG A 86 -21.53 11.06 14.62
CA ARG A 86 -22.21 9.95 13.94
C ARG A 86 -22.76 8.89 14.91
N LYS A 87 -22.98 9.25 16.18
CA LYS A 87 -23.57 8.37 17.20
C LYS A 87 -24.95 7.86 16.73
N GLY A 88 -25.17 6.56 16.82
CA GLY A 88 -26.40 5.90 16.36
C GLY A 88 -26.35 5.36 14.93
N GLU A 89 -25.33 5.72 14.14
CA GLU A 89 -25.13 5.14 12.81
C GLU A 89 -24.42 3.79 12.92
N THR A 90 -24.67 2.93 11.92
CA THR A 90 -23.99 1.64 11.79
C THR A 90 -22.81 1.77 10.83
N THR A 91 -21.67 1.22 11.19
CA THR A 91 -20.51 1.12 10.29
C THR A 91 -20.05 -0.33 10.16
N ILE A 92 -19.31 -0.63 9.09
CA ILE A 92 -18.72 -1.95 8.86
C ILE A 92 -17.27 -1.90 9.30
N ARG A 93 -16.90 -2.77 10.25
CA ARG A 93 -15.51 -2.99 10.63
C ARG A 93 -14.98 -4.17 9.84
N LYS A 94 -13.94 -3.93 9.05
CA LYS A 94 -13.22 -4.96 8.32
C LYS A 94 -12.01 -5.41 9.13
N THR A 95 -11.81 -6.72 9.24
CA THR A 95 -10.67 -7.34 9.92
C THR A 95 -10.07 -8.37 8.98
N TYR A 96 -8.75 -8.38 8.87
CA TYR A 96 -8.01 -9.28 8.00
C TYR A 96 -7.20 -10.27 8.83
N HIS A 97 -7.24 -11.53 8.43
CA HIS A 97 -6.55 -12.64 9.11
C HIS A 97 -5.46 -13.18 8.17
N LEU A 98 -4.23 -13.12 8.62
CA LEU A 98 -3.06 -13.63 7.90
C LEU A 98 -2.10 -14.29 8.90
N LEU A 99 -1.65 -15.52 8.59
CA LEU A 99 -0.68 -16.26 9.42
C LEU A 99 -1.08 -16.31 10.91
N ASN A 100 -2.36 -16.61 11.19
CA ASN A 100 -2.93 -16.67 12.55
C ASN A 100 -2.94 -15.34 13.32
N LYS A 101 -2.67 -14.21 12.64
CA LYS A 101 -2.76 -12.87 13.22
C LYS A 101 -3.95 -12.11 12.66
N LYS A 102 -4.52 -11.23 13.50
CA LYS A 102 -5.61 -10.33 13.12
C LYS A 102 -5.07 -8.93 12.89
N PHE A 103 -5.47 -8.32 11.78
CA PHE A 103 -5.10 -6.96 11.42
C PHE A 103 -6.35 -6.12 11.19
N PRO A 104 -6.47 -4.95 11.83
CA PRO A 104 -7.50 -3.97 11.45
C PRO A 104 -7.20 -3.44 10.04
N GLU A 105 -8.24 -2.95 9.36
CA GLU A 105 -8.16 -2.45 7.98
C GLU A 105 -6.97 -1.49 7.77
N SER A 106 -6.82 -0.49 8.65
CA SER A 106 -5.76 0.52 8.53
C SER A 106 -4.33 -0.05 8.56
N LYS A 107 -4.11 -1.15 9.30
CA LYS A 107 -2.80 -1.82 9.31
C LYS A 107 -2.62 -2.76 8.14
N PHE A 108 -3.69 -3.43 7.73
CA PHE A 108 -3.64 -4.34 6.59
C PHE A 108 -3.43 -3.59 5.27
N GLU A 109 -3.93 -2.37 5.14
CA GLU A 109 -3.66 -1.49 4.01
C GLU A 109 -2.17 -1.32 3.75
N HIS A 110 -1.37 -1.06 4.78
CA HIS A 110 0.09 -0.91 4.61
C HIS A 110 0.78 -2.20 4.15
N ILE A 111 0.28 -3.36 4.59
CA ILE A 111 0.75 -4.65 4.11
C ILE A 111 0.40 -4.82 2.63
N ALA A 112 -0.84 -4.50 2.26
CA ALA A 112 -1.31 -4.56 0.89
C ALA A 112 -0.54 -3.61 -0.04
N ASP A 113 -0.28 -2.39 0.39
CA ASP A 113 0.51 -1.41 -0.36
C ASP A 113 1.93 -1.94 -0.63
N SER A 114 2.60 -2.50 0.39
CA SER A 114 3.94 -3.07 0.25
C SER A 114 3.97 -4.25 -0.73
N ILE A 115 2.99 -5.14 -0.66
CA ILE A 115 2.87 -6.27 -1.60
C ILE A 115 2.57 -5.77 -3.00
N GLY A 116 1.70 -4.76 -3.14
CA GLY A 116 1.37 -4.14 -4.43
C GLY A 116 2.59 -3.56 -5.12
N VAL A 117 3.44 -2.83 -4.39
CA VAL A 117 4.71 -2.29 -4.90
C VAL A 117 5.65 -3.43 -5.37
N TYR A 118 5.79 -4.49 -4.58
CA TYR A 118 6.57 -5.65 -4.98
C TYR A 118 6.04 -6.29 -6.26
N LEU A 119 4.73 -6.49 -6.37
CA LEU A 119 4.10 -7.05 -7.57
C LEU A 119 4.29 -6.16 -8.81
N ALA A 120 4.25 -4.84 -8.64
CA ALA A 120 4.51 -3.88 -9.72
C ALA A 120 5.96 -3.94 -10.22
N LEU A 121 6.91 -4.10 -9.31
CA LEU A 121 8.35 -4.03 -9.58
C LEU A 121 9.04 -5.40 -9.71
N LYS A 122 8.34 -6.51 -9.45
CA LYS A 122 8.93 -7.87 -9.50
C LYS A 122 9.55 -8.23 -10.85
N THR A 123 9.12 -7.60 -11.93
CA THR A 123 9.71 -7.75 -13.27
C THR A 123 10.65 -6.61 -13.63
N GLY A 124 10.83 -5.64 -12.72
CA GLY A 124 11.72 -4.50 -12.88
C GLY A 124 13.20 -4.89 -12.88
N ASN A 125 14.05 -3.92 -13.21
CA ASN A 125 15.48 -4.15 -13.33
C ASN A 125 16.12 -4.53 -11.99
N LEU A 126 15.69 -3.88 -10.90
CA LEU A 126 16.25 -4.13 -9.57
C LEU A 126 16.01 -5.58 -9.13
N VAL A 127 14.77 -6.06 -9.24
CA VAL A 127 14.42 -7.42 -8.81
C VAL A 127 15.11 -8.46 -9.69
N LYS A 128 15.24 -8.20 -11.00
CA LYS A 128 15.99 -9.08 -11.92
C LYS A 128 17.48 -9.17 -11.57
N MET A 129 18.08 -8.10 -11.03
CA MET A 129 19.48 -8.12 -10.60
C MET A 129 19.71 -8.97 -9.34
N PHE A 130 18.69 -9.12 -8.49
CA PHE A 130 18.78 -9.83 -7.20
C PHE A 130 18.13 -11.22 -7.21
N GLY A 131 17.27 -11.45 -8.15
CA GLY A 131 16.60 -12.73 -8.32
C GLY A 131 17.31 -13.60 -9.32
#